data_b51c55797a04f6a9127083a03b5e214a
#
_entry.id   b51c55797a04f6a9127083a03b5e214a
#
_cell.length_a   1.000
_cell.length_b   1.000
_cell.length_c   1.000
_cell.angle_alpha   90.00
_cell.angle_beta   90.00
_cell.angle_gamma   90.00
#
_symmetry.space_group_name_H-M   'P 1'
#
loop_
_entity.id
_entity.type
_entity.pdbx_description
1 polymer ?
#
loop_
_entity_poly.entity_id
_entity_poly.type
_entity_poly.pdbx_seq_one_letter_code
_entity_poly.pdbx_strand_id
1 'polypeptide(L)'
;MKFKVNNKEVYASTGGQPFDKNKPLIIFVHGSGLSHITWVLQTRYFAFHGYSVLAIDLPGHGYSEGPSIKSIEEQGKWVADVIDAVVMKEASLVGHSQGCLITLECASQFPNKVRSLALMGGAGAIPMNPELLELAEKGDPKAVDLMMDWAHGPAGHFGGHAVPGLHHINIGGTIVINGSVKNALGVDFRACDNYKNGFEAAKKIKCPTINILGDKDRMCPVKEGKKLADSIKSSEIVIIENCGHMILLEEADKALAILKKFIINHHPSK
;
A
#
# COMPACT_ATOMS: atom_id res chain seq x y z
N MET A 1 -8.03 8.55 13.03
CA MET A 1 -9.38 8.35 13.61
C MET A 1 -9.57 6.86 13.92
N LYS A 2 -10.50 6.54 14.83
CA LYS A 2 -10.91 5.17 15.10
C LYS A 2 -12.36 4.97 14.67
N PHE A 3 -12.67 3.82 14.09
CA PHE A 3 -14.02 3.43 13.66
C PHE A 3 -14.11 1.89 13.66
N LYS A 4 -15.28 1.33 13.36
CA LYS A 4 -15.46 -0.13 13.36
C LYS A 4 -15.72 -0.67 11.96
N VAL A 5 -15.05 -1.76 11.63
CA VAL A 5 -15.32 -2.58 10.44
C VAL A 5 -15.56 -4.01 10.94
N ASN A 6 -16.70 -4.61 10.58
CA ASN A 6 -17.07 -5.97 11.01
C ASN A 6 -16.93 -6.19 12.53
N ASN A 7 -17.37 -5.20 13.33
CA ASN A 7 -17.31 -5.17 14.80
C ASN A 7 -15.89 -5.08 15.41
N LYS A 8 -14.83 -4.91 14.61
CA LYS A 8 -13.45 -4.71 15.07
C LYS A 8 -13.06 -3.25 14.97
N GLU A 9 -12.27 -2.77 15.96
CA GLU A 9 -11.73 -1.41 15.93
C GLU A 9 -10.65 -1.28 14.84
N VAL A 10 -10.78 -0.26 14.03
CA VAL A 10 -9.83 0.09 12.95
C VAL A 10 -9.30 1.48 13.19
N TYR A 11 -8.01 1.64 13.00
CA TYR A 11 -7.35 2.93 13.00
C TYR A 11 -7.00 3.38 11.58
N ALA A 12 -7.18 4.66 11.30
CA ALA A 12 -6.64 5.31 10.11
C ALA A 12 -6.10 6.70 10.45
N SER A 13 -4.94 7.04 9.89
CA SER A 13 -4.45 8.42 9.88
C SER A 13 -5.25 9.22 8.84
N THR A 14 -5.68 10.42 9.22
CA THR A 14 -6.46 11.31 8.34
C THR A 14 -5.61 12.44 7.72
N GLY A 15 -4.29 12.29 7.73
CA GLY A 15 -3.37 13.28 7.17
C GLY A 15 -3.36 14.63 7.91
N GLY A 16 -3.87 14.69 9.14
CA GLY A 16 -3.87 15.90 9.96
C GLY A 16 -5.10 16.80 9.80
N GLN A 17 -6.14 16.36 9.09
CA GLN A 17 -7.44 17.02 9.01
C GLN A 17 -8.56 16.08 9.49
N PRO A 18 -9.65 16.60 10.05
CA PRO A 18 -10.83 15.79 10.34
C PRO A 18 -11.40 15.13 9.09
N PHE A 19 -11.89 13.90 9.24
CA PHE A 19 -12.62 13.21 8.18
C PHE A 19 -13.95 13.94 7.88
N ASP A 20 -14.23 14.18 6.60
CA ASP A 20 -15.43 14.82 6.11
C ASP A 20 -16.04 14.02 4.97
N LYS A 21 -17.22 13.42 5.19
CA LYS A 21 -17.94 12.61 4.20
C LYS A 21 -18.39 13.36 2.95
N ASN A 22 -18.35 14.70 2.97
CA ASN A 22 -18.71 15.51 1.81
C ASN A 22 -17.54 15.76 0.84
N LYS A 23 -16.32 15.33 1.23
CA LYS A 23 -15.12 15.41 0.40
C LYS A 23 -14.84 14.08 -0.27
N PRO A 24 -14.20 14.06 -1.46
CA PRO A 24 -13.77 12.82 -2.11
C PRO A 24 -12.78 12.06 -1.22
N LEU A 25 -12.98 10.75 -1.13
CA LEU A 25 -12.18 9.87 -0.27
C LEU A 25 -10.97 9.29 -0.99
N ILE A 26 -9.81 9.31 -0.33
CA ILE A 26 -8.62 8.57 -0.72
C ILE A 26 -8.25 7.61 0.40
N ILE A 27 -8.08 6.32 0.07
CA ILE A 27 -7.60 5.30 1.01
C ILE A 27 -6.20 4.86 0.59
N PHE A 28 -5.26 4.92 1.53
CA PHE A 28 -3.89 4.44 1.40
C PHE A 28 -3.74 3.12 2.14
N VAL A 29 -3.24 2.09 1.43
CA VAL A 29 -3.07 0.73 1.94
C VAL A 29 -1.59 0.36 1.94
N HIS A 30 -1.05 0.08 3.11
CA HIS A 30 0.37 -0.22 3.32
C HIS A 30 0.76 -1.62 2.82
N GLY A 31 2.08 -1.87 2.73
CA GLY A 31 2.67 -3.17 2.42
C GLY A 31 2.79 -4.08 3.64
N SER A 32 3.32 -5.29 3.41
CA SER A 32 3.44 -6.36 4.42
C SER A 32 4.14 -5.88 5.69
N GLY A 33 3.54 -6.15 6.84
CA GLY A 33 4.07 -5.82 8.16
C GLY A 33 4.15 -4.33 8.48
N LEU A 34 3.78 -3.43 7.58
CA LEU A 34 3.86 -1.99 7.75
C LEU A 34 2.61 -1.42 8.44
N SER A 35 2.41 -0.10 8.39
CA SER A 35 1.25 0.59 8.96
C SER A 35 0.99 1.93 8.25
N HIS A 36 -0.03 2.68 8.69
CA HIS A 36 -0.34 4.03 8.21
C HIS A 36 0.87 4.99 8.19
N ILE A 37 1.87 4.76 9.05
CA ILE A 37 3.05 5.65 9.17
C ILE A 37 3.81 5.75 7.86
N THR A 38 3.83 4.70 7.04
CA THR A 38 4.54 4.72 5.76
C THR A 38 4.00 5.75 4.77
N TRP A 39 2.78 6.24 4.98
CA TRP A 39 2.08 7.18 4.10
C TRP A 39 2.11 8.64 4.58
N VAL A 40 2.87 8.95 5.64
CA VAL A 40 2.86 10.29 6.27
C VAL A 40 3.22 11.41 5.30
N LEU A 41 4.12 11.14 4.35
CA LEU A 41 4.61 12.13 3.38
C LEU A 41 3.61 12.41 2.23
N GLN A 42 2.69 11.49 1.95
CA GLN A 42 1.68 11.63 0.89
C GLN A 42 0.35 12.14 1.42
N THR A 43 -0.10 11.65 2.56
CA THR A 43 -1.45 11.88 3.09
C THR A 43 -1.73 13.35 3.43
N ARG A 44 -0.74 14.04 4.00
CA ARG A 44 -0.91 15.43 4.45
C ARG A 44 -1.30 16.37 3.31
N TYR A 45 -0.67 16.24 2.15
CA TYR A 45 -1.01 17.07 1.01
C TYR A 45 -2.51 16.97 0.67
N PHE A 46 -3.02 15.78 0.46
CA PHE A 46 -4.42 15.57 0.05
C PHE A 46 -5.40 16.04 1.11
N ALA A 47 -5.11 15.76 2.40
CA ALA A 47 -5.95 16.18 3.51
C ALA A 47 -6.15 17.72 3.57
N PHE A 48 -5.10 18.48 3.22
CA PHE A 48 -5.14 19.95 3.20
C PHE A 48 -5.60 20.54 1.86
N HIS A 49 -5.85 19.71 0.83
CA HIS A 49 -6.26 20.13 -0.51
C HIS A 49 -7.61 19.55 -0.94
N GLY A 50 -8.55 19.47 0.01
CA GLY A 50 -9.96 19.19 -0.30
C GLY A 50 -10.36 17.72 -0.30
N TYR A 51 -9.50 16.80 0.14
CA TYR A 51 -9.83 15.37 0.24
C TYR A 51 -10.04 14.93 1.68
N SER A 52 -10.89 13.94 1.86
CA SER A 52 -10.85 13.07 3.03
C SER A 52 -9.86 11.94 2.81
N VAL A 53 -8.98 11.74 3.77
CA VAL A 53 -7.87 10.79 3.66
C VAL A 53 -7.97 9.74 4.76
N LEU A 54 -7.76 8.48 4.40
CA LEU A 54 -7.60 7.38 5.33
C LEU A 54 -6.33 6.59 4.95
N ALA A 55 -5.22 6.79 5.66
CA ALA A 55 -4.15 5.81 5.66
C ALA A 55 -4.48 4.78 6.72
N ILE A 56 -4.99 3.63 6.28
CA ILE A 56 -5.53 2.60 7.17
C ILE A 56 -4.43 1.69 7.70
N ASP A 57 -4.58 1.27 8.96
CA ASP A 57 -3.88 0.10 9.45
C ASP A 57 -4.72 -1.14 9.12
N LEU A 58 -4.15 -2.10 8.42
CA LEU A 58 -4.79 -3.39 8.15
C LEU A 58 -5.09 -4.13 9.46
N PRO A 59 -6.06 -5.06 9.50
CA PRO A 59 -6.33 -5.85 10.71
C PRO A 59 -5.07 -6.51 11.27
N GLY A 60 -4.82 -6.29 12.56
CA GLY A 60 -3.61 -6.78 13.23
C GLY A 60 -2.35 -5.95 13.02
N HIS A 61 -2.44 -4.79 12.38
CA HIS A 61 -1.32 -3.88 12.16
C HIS A 61 -1.53 -2.54 12.90
N GLY A 62 -0.42 -1.91 13.27
CA GLY A 62 -0.44 -0.60 13.91
C GLY A 62 -1.41 -0.55 15.10
N TYR A 63 -2.43 0.29 14.99
CA TYR A 63 -3.46 0.47 16.03
C TYR A 63 -4.79 -0.22 15.69
N SER A 64 -4.87 -1.00 14.62
CA SER A 64 -6.07 -1.77 14.26
C SER A 64 -6.14 -3.10 14.99
N GLU A 65 -7.33 -3.47 15.45
CA GLU A 65 -7.59 -4.73 16.13
C GLU A 65 -7.37 -5.91 15.17
N GLY A 66 -6.73 -6.98 15.69
CA GLY A 66 -6.48 -8.22 14.93
C GLY A 66 -7.61 -9.24 15.01
N PRO A 67 -7.38 -10.42 14.47
CA PRO A 67 -6.14 -10.90 13.86
C PRO A 67 -5.91 -10.39 12.44
N SER A 68 -4.68 -10.57 11.91
CA SER A 68 -4.37 -10.33 10.49
C SER A 68 -5.17 -11.25 9.57
N ILE A 69 -5.62 -10.72 8.45
CA ILE A 69 -6.40 -11.48 7.45
C ILE A 69 -5.42 -12.29 6.57
N LYS A 70 -5.71 -13.56 6.33
CA LYS A 70 -4.78 -14.55 5.76
C LYS A 70 -4.81 -14.64 4.23
N SER A 71 -5.73 -13.98 3.54
CA SER A 71 -5.78 -13.98 2.07
C SER A 71 -5.94 -12.57 1.51
N ILE A 72 -5.30 -12.33 0.36
CA ILE A 72 -5.37 -11.05 -0.36
C ILE A 72 -6.80 -10.74 -0.79
N GLU A 73 -7.55 -11.74 -1.22
CA GLU A 73 -8.94 -11.60 -1.65
C GLU A 73 -9.84 -11.12 -0.51
N GLU A 74 -9.67 -11.68 0.69
CA GLU A 74 -10.41 -11.25 1.88
C GLU A 74 -9.98 -9.86 2.36
N GLN A 75 -8.70 -9.54 2.25
CA GLN A 75 -8.19 -8.19 2.53
C GLN A 75 -8.78 -7.16 1.55
N GLY A 76 -8.90 -7.50 0.25
CA GLY A 76 -9.55 -6.67 -0.76
C GLY A 76 -11.02 -6.41 -0.44
N LYS A 77 -11.77 -7.46 -0.04
CA LYS A 77 -13.14 -7.31 0.44
C LYS A 77 -13.21 -6.42 1.68
N TRP A 78 -12.30 -6.60 2.64
CA TRP A 78 -12.25 -5.80 3.85
C TRP A 78 -12.02 -4.30 3.56
N VAL A 79 -11.22 -3.94 2.54
CA VAL A 79 -11.08 -2.54 2.10
C VAL A 79 -12.42 -1.99 1.56
N ALA A 80 -13.21 -2.80 0.87
CA ALA A 80 -14.57 -2.39 0.46
C ALA A 80 -15.48 -2.18 1.68
N ASP A 81 -15.38 -3.03 2.71
CA ASP A 81 -16.11 -2.88 3.97
C ASP A 81 -15.68 -1.60 4.73
N VAL A 82 -14.41 -1.17 4.61
CA VAL A 82 -13.93 0.14 5.15
C VAL A 82 -14.68 1.31 4.49
N ILE A 83 -14.85 1.28 3.16
CA ILE A 83 -15.59 2.35 2.44
C ILE A 83 -17.03 2.45 2.95
N ASP A 84 -17.69 1.30 3.17
CA ASP A 84 -19.04 1.27 3.72
C ASP A 84 -19.10 1.76 5.16
N ALA A 85 -18.14 1.35 5.99
CA ALA A 85 -18.10 1.71 7.41
C ALA A 85 -17.94 3.21 7.65
N VAL A 86 -17.29 3.93 6.74
CA VAL A 86 -17.19 5.40 6.79
C VAL A 86 -18.29 6.11 6.00
N VAL A 87 -19.31 5.37 5.55
CA VAL A 87 -20.51 5.87 4.85
C VAL A 87 -20.14 6.64 3.57
N MET A 88 -19.20 6.10 2.79
CA MET A 88 -18.81 6.64 1.50
C MET A 88 -19.29 5.73 0.37
N LYS A 89 -19.56 6.32 -0.79
CA LYS A 89 -19.97 5.55 -1.98
C LYS A 89 -18.79 4.89 -2.68
N GLU A 90 -17.70 5.64 -2.81
CA GLU A 90 -16.51 5.23 -3.54
C GLU A 90 -15.26 5.91 -2.98
N ALA A 91 -14.09 5.38 -3.30
CA ALA A 91 -12.79 5.93 -2.94
C ALA A 91 -11.79 5.82 -4.09
N SER A 92 -10.80 6.71 -4.14
CA SER A 92 -9.54 6.44 -4.83
C SER A 92 -8.68 5.57 -3.92
N LEU A 93 -8.13 4.48 -4.45
CA LEU A 93 -7.27 3.57 -3.68
C LEU A 93 -5.81 3.75 -4.10
N VAL A 94 -4.93 3.82 -3.11
CA VAL A 94 -3.48 3.87 -3.29
C VAL A 94 -2.88 2.72 -2.50
N GLY A 95 -2.28 1.75 -3.18
CA GLY A 95 -1.64 0.60 -2.56
C GLY A 95 -0.12 0.62 -2.75
N HIS A 96 0.62 0.08 -1.78
CA HIS A 96 2.05 -0.17 -1.87
C HIS A 96 2.34 -1.64 -1.62
N SER A 97 3.17 -2.27 -2.48
CA SER A 97 3.60 -3.66 -2.30
C SER A 97 2.40 -4.63 -2.18
N GLN A 98 2.26 -5.38 -1.08
CA GLN A 98 1.06 -6.16 -0.77
C GLN A 98 -0.22 -5.31 -0.89
N GLY A 99 -0.17 -4.05 -0.47
CA GLY A 99 -1.30 -3.12 -0.62
C GLY A 99 -1.74 -2.94 -2.07
N CYS A 100 -0.85 -3.15 -3.07
CA CYS A 100 -1.23 -3.19 -4.48
C CYS A 100 -2.13 -4.38 -4.79
N LEU A 101 -1.79 -5.57 -4.29
CA LEU A 101 -2.60 -6.77 -4.48
C LEU A 101 -3.98 -6.61 -3.83
N ILE A 102 -4.01 -6.06 -2.61
CA ILE A 102 -5.23 -5.81 -1.85
C ILE A 102 -6.16 -4.82 -2.57
N THR A 103 -5.60 -3.69 -3.02
CA THR A 103 -6.40 -2.66 -3.72
C THR A 103 -6.82 -3.10 -5.11
N LEU A 104 -6.00 -3.90 -5.79
CA LEU A 104 -6.35 -4.55 -7.06
C LEU A 104 -7.54 -5.51 -6.88
N GLU A 105 -7.51 -6.36 -5.84
CA GLU A 105 -8.63 -7.26 -5.52
C GLU A 105 -9.89 -6.48 -5.14
N CYS A 106 -9.78 -5.43 -4.33
CA CYS A 106 -10.91 -4.57 -4.01
C CYS A 106 -11.55 -3.99 -5.29
N ALA A 107 -10.75 -3.44 -6.20
CA ALA A 107 -11.23 -2.87 -7.45
C ALA A 107 -11.82 -3.92 -8.41
N SER A 108 -11.27 -5.14 -8.41
CA SER A 108 -11.76 -6.26 -9.20
C SER A 108 -13.12 -6.77 -8.71
N GLN A 109 -13.27 -6.97 -7.39
CA GLN A 109 -14.47 -7.52 -6.77
C GLN A 109 -15.59 -6.46 -6.63
N PHE A 110 -15.22 -5.20 -6.36
CA PHE A 110 -16.14 -4.11 -6.05
C PHE A 110 -15.91 -2.88 -6.97
N PRO A 111 -16.05 -3.01 -8.30
CA PRO A 111 -15.67 -1.95 -9.25
C PRO A 111 -16.45 -0.64 -9.05
N ASN A 112 -17.64 -0.68 -8.48
CA ASN A 112 -18.46 0.52 -8.21
C ASN A 112 -18.04 1.28 -6.95
N LYS A 113 -17.11 0.72 -6.15
CA LYS A 113 -16.55 1.36 -4.95
C LYS A 113 -15.19 2.00 -5.20
N VAL A 114 -14.58 1.75 -6.36
CA VAL A 114 -13.22 2.24 -6.65
C VAL A 114 -13.24 3.24 -7.80
N ARG A 115 -12.97 4.49 -7.47
CA ARG A 115 -12.97 5.61 -8.42
C ARG A 115 -11.72 5.64 -9.29
N SER A 116 -10.57 5.39 -8.71
CA SER A 116 -9.28 5.28 -9.37
C SER A 116 -8.32 4.43 -8.54
N LEU A 117 -7.30 3.86 -9.17
CA LEU A 117 -6.37 2.92 -8.56
C LEU A 117 -4.93 3.31 -8.84
N ALA A 118 -4.14 3.56 -7.79
CA ALA A 118 -2.70 3.78 -7.88
C ALA A 118 -1.95 2.61 -7.22
N LEU A 119 -1.10 1.93 -7.98
CA LEU A 119 -0.31 0.77 -7.57
C LEU A 119 1.17 1.16 -7.52
N MET A 120 1.75 1.21 -6.33
CA MET A 120 3.12 1.66 -6.10
C MET A 120 3.99 0.48 -5.69
N GLY A 121 5.00 0.12 -6.51
CA GLY A 121 5.84 -1.06 -6.29
C GLY A 121 5.03 -2.36 -6.34
N GLY A 122 4.11 -2.49 -7.30
CA GLY A 122 3.22 -3.63 -7.44
C GLY A 122 3.58 -4.58 -8.58
N ALA A 123 3.14 -5.83 -8.44
CA ALA A 123 3.20 -6.88 -9.47
C ALA A 123 1.92 -7.72 -9.42
N GLY A 124 1.66 -8.55 -10.43
CA GLY A 124 0.49 -9.45 -10.46
C GLY A 124 0.60 -10.65 -9.50
N ALA A 125 1.81 -10.95 -9.03
CA ALA A 125 2.13 -11.91 -7.99
C ALA A 125 3.43 -11.46 -7.29
N ILE A 126 3.52 -11.70 -5.99
CA ILE A 126 4.72 -11.39 -5.19
C ILE A 126 5.14 -12.68 -4.48
N PRO A 127 5.83 -13.59 -5.18
CA PRO A 127 6.33 -14.82 -4.56
C PRO A 127 7.39 -14.48 -3.52
N MET A 128 7.33 -15.13 -2.36
CA MET A 128 8.27 -14.90 -1.28
C MET A 128 9.51 -15.79 -1.42
N ASN A 129 10.67 -15.23 -1.10
CA ASN A 129 11.87 -16.04 -0.89
C ASN A 129 11.60 -17.02 0.27
N PRO A 130 11.87 -18.33 0.11
CA PRO A 130 11.54 -19.34 1.14
C PRO A 130 12.20 -19.09 2.49
N GLU A 131 13.48 -18.65 2.52
CA GLU A 131 14.18 -18.33 3.77
C GLU A 131 13.54 -17.13 4.47
N LEU A 132 13.24 -16.06 3.72
CA LEU A 132 12.59 -14.88 4.25
C LEU A 132 11.19 -15.20 4.82
N LEU A 133 10.42 -16.02 4.11
CA LEU A 133 9.10 -16.46 4.55
C LEU A 133 9.18 -17.27 5.85
N GLU A 134 10.11 -18.24 5.93
CA GLU A 134 10.30 -19.06 7.13
C GLU A 134 10.70 -18.21 8.35
N LEU A 135 11.63 -17.26 8.18
CA LEU A 135 12.05 -16.34 9.24
C LEU A 135 10.87 -15.47 9.70
N ALA A 136 10.09 -14.93 8.77
CA ALA A 136 8.94 -14.10 9.11
C ALA A 136 7.85 -14.90 9.83
N GLU A 137 7.56 -16.13 9.43
CA GLU A 137 6.58 -17.01 10.11
C GLU A 137 7.02 -17.41 11.53
N LYS A 138 8.32 -17.50 11.76
CA LYS A 138 8.89 -17.74 13.10
C LYS A 138 8.91 -16.47 13.96
N GLY A 139 8.68 -15.29 13.36
CA GLY A 139 8.83 -14.00 14.03
C GLY A 139 10.29 -13.65 14.32
N ASP A 140 11.22 -14.14 13.51
CA ASP A 140 12.65 -13.85 13.64
C ASP A 140 12.92 -12.40 13.19
N PRO A 141 13.56 -11.56 14.01
CA PRO A 141 13.92 -10.19 13.65
C PRO A 141 14.73 -10.07 12.36
N LYS A 142 15.52 -11.07 12.01
CA LYS A 142 16.30 -11.13 10.77
C LYS A 142 15.42 -11.02 9.52
N ALA A 143 14.14 -11.43 9.61
CA ALA A 143 13.21 -11.25 8.50
C ALA A 143 13.00 -9.76 8.16
N VAL A 144 12.95 -8.90 9.19
CA VAL A 144 12.81 -7.45 9.02
C VAL A 144 14.05 -6.86 8.38
N ASP A 145 15.23 -7.25 8.85
CA ASP A 145 16.50 -6.77 8.31
C ASP A 145 16.65 -7.12 6.83
N LEU A 146 16.37 -8.37 6.44
CA LEU A 146 16.42 -8.81 5.05
C LEU A 146 15.35 -8.09 4.18
N MET A 147 14.14 -7.92 4.70
CA MET A 147 13.08 -7.21 3.99
C MET A 147 13.49 -5.76 3.72
N MET A 148 14.01 -5.06 4.73
CA MET A 148 14.44 -3.67 4.59
C MET A 148 15.64 -3.52 3.66
N ASP A 149 16.61 -4.44 3.72
CA ASP A 149 17.76 -4.45 2.81
C ASP A 149 17.32 -4.61 1.34
N TRP A 150 16.37 -5.48 1.06
CA TRP A 150 15.90 -5.70 -0.31
C TRP A 150 14.94 -4.61 -0.80
N ALA A 151 14.21 -3.98 0.12
CA ALA A 151 13.21 -2.97 -0.20
C ALA A 151 13.80 -1.63 -0.65
N HIS A 152 15.04 -1.32 -0.29
CA HIS A 152 15.64 -0.03 -0.62
C HIS A 152 16.61 -0.13 -1.80
N GLY A 153 16.61 0.90 -2.64
CA GLY A 153 17.59 1.09 -3.69
C GLY A 153 18.97 1.49 -3.15
N PRO A 154 20.00 1.55 -4.01
CA PRO A 154 21.37 1.83 -3.58
C PRO A 154 21.54 3.12 -2.75
N ALA A 155 20.81 4.18 -3.08
CA ALA A 155 20.87 5.44 -2.34
C ALA A 155 20.35 5.28 -0.89
N GLY A 156 19.34 4.44 -0.68
CA GLY A 156 18.80 4.18 0.66
C GLY A 156 19.80 3.54 1.61
N HIS A 157 20.65 2.64 1.10
CA HIS A 157 21.68 1.97 1.90
C HIS A 157 22.77 2.91 2.42
N PHE A 158 23.00 4.02 1.73
CA PHE A 158 23.99 5.03 2.14
C PHE A 158 23.37 6.22 2.87
N GLY A 159 22.11 6.12 3.31
CA GLY A 159 21.41 7.22 3.96
C GLY A 159 21.00 8.34 3.02
N GLY A 160 21.01 8.08 1.71
CA GLY A 160 20.69 9.05 0.66
C GLY A 160 19.19 9.17 0.35
N HIS A 161 18.31 9.06 1.36
CA HIS A 161 16.91 9.33 1.16
C HIS A 161 16.64 10.79 0.79
N ALA A 162 15.63 11.02 -0.06
CA ALA A 162 15.15 12.35 -0.41
C ALA A 162 14.65 13.14 0.81
N VAL A 163 14.25 12.42 1.87
CA VAL A 163 13.78 13.01 3.12
C VAL A 163 14.89 12.98 4.18
N PRO A 164 15.40 14.14 4.63
CA PRO A 164 16.39 14.18 5.70
C PRO A 164 15.92 13.51 6.98
N GLY A 165 16.77 12.72 7.61
CA GLY A 165 16.48 12.03 8.89
C GLY A 165 15.90 10.64 8.77
N LEU A 166 15.55 10.15 7.57
CA LEU A 166 15.12 8.77 7.35
C LEU A 166 16.32 7.85 7.04
N HIS A 167 17.34 7.90 7.88
CA HIS A 167 18.59 7.15 7.65
C HIS A 167 18.60 5.75 8.24
N HIS A 168 17.69 5.45 9.16
CA HIS A 168 17.72 4.20 9.92
C HIS A 168 16.69 3.22 9.35
N ILE A 169 17.01 2.68 8.19
CA ILE A 169 16.16 1.73 7.46
C ILE A 169 15.66 0.61 8.38
N ASN A 170 16.57 -0.10 9.01
CA ASN A 170 16.23 -1.26 9.83
C ASN A 170 15.51 -0.88 11.13
N ILE A 171 15.95 0.18 11.80
CA ILE A 171 15.32 0.64 13.04
C ILE A 171 13.89 1.09 12.79
N GLY A 172 13.66 1.90 11.77
CA GLY A 172 12.32 2.37 11.43
C GLY A 172 11.37 1.22 11.08
N GLY A 173 11.81 0.29 10.24
CA GLY A 173 11.06 -0.92 9.88
C GLY A 173 10.75 -1.79 11.10
N THR A 174 11.73 -2.01 11.97
CA THR A 174 11.56 -2.79 13.21
C THR A 174 10.54 -2.15 14.14
N ILE A 175 10.56 -0.83 14.32
CA ILE A 175 9.58 -0.12 15.17
C ILE A 175 8.16 -0.29 14.60
N VAL A 176 7.98 -0.13 13.30
CA VAL A 176 6.67 -0.23 12.65
C VAL A 176 6.12 -1.65 12.77
N ILE A 177 6.94 -2.66 12.50
CA ILE A 177 6.52 -4.07 12.52
C ILE A 177 6.24 -4.55 13.94
N ASN A 178 7.03 -4.12 14.94
CA ASN A 178 6.79 -4.45 16.33
C ASN A 178 5.52 -3.78 16.92
N GLY A 179 5.00 -2.75 16.27
CA GLY A 179 3.70 -2.15 16.60
C GLY A 179 2.50 -2.99 16.22
N SER A 180 2.71 -4.05 15.43
CA SER A 180 1.66 -4.96 14.98
C SER A 180 1.45 -6.14 15.93
N VAL A 181 0.36 -6.90 15.73
CA VAL A 181 0.17 -8.16 16.47
C VAL A 181 1.30 -9.13 16.16
N LYS A 182 1.56 -10.04 17.11
CA LYS A 182 2.60 -11.05 16.94
C LYS A 182 2.43 -11.78 15.59
N ASN A 183 3.51 -11.82 14.82
CA ASN A 183 3.61 -12.53 13.55
C ASN A 183 2.76 -11.96 12.38
N ALA A 184 2.35 -10.69 12.42
CA ALA A 184 1.61 -10.06 11.31
C ALA A 184 2.39 -10.14 9.98
N LEU A 185 3.71 -9.88 10.01
CA LEU A 185 4.57 -9.96 8.83
C LEU A 185 4.57 -11.38 8.18
N GLY A 186 4.64 -12.43 9.00
CA GLY A 186 4.62 -13.81 8.50
C GLY A 186 3.27 -14.17 7.86
N VAL A 187 2.17 -13.69 8.43
CA VAL A 187 0.82 -13.86 7.85
C VAL A 187 0.72 -13.15 6.50
N ASP A 188 1.22 -11.92 6.42
CA ASP A 188 1.19 -11.13 5.20
C ASP A 188 2.02 -11.75 4.08
N PHE A 189 3.25 -12.18 4.38
CA PHE A 189 4.11 -12.84 3.42
C PHE A 189 3.50 -14.15 2.91
N ARG A 190 2.88 -14.92 3.79
CA ARG A 190 2.16 -16.14 3.38
C ARG A 190 0.95 -15.82 2.51
N ALA A 191 0.22 -14.74 2.80
CA ALA A 191 -0.90 -14.31 1.96
C ALA A 191 -0.42 -13.89 0.56
N CYS A 192 0.69 -13.13 0.46
CA CYS A 192 1.29 -12.76 -0.81
C CYS A 192 1.78 -13.98 -1.60
N ASP A 193 2.51 -14.91 -0.93
CA ASP A 193 3.04 -16.12 -1.56
C ASP A 193 1.95 -17.04 -2.11
N ASN A 194 0.83 -17.14 -1.40
CA ASN A 194 -0.31 -17.95 -1.83
C ASN A 194 -1.15 -17.29 -2.93
N TYR A 195 -1.09 -15.97 -3.08
CA TYR A 195 -1.92 -15.25 -4.03
C TYR A 195 -1.46 -15.44 -5.48
N LYS A 196 -2.36 -15.96 -6.33
CA LYS A 196 -2.08 -16.28 -7.74
C LYS A 196 -3.06 -15.60 -8.71
N ASN A 197 -4.03 -14.85 -8.20
CA ASN A 197 -5.16 -14.33 -8.99
C ASN A 197 -4.90 -12.94 -9.62
N GLY A 198 -3.73 -12.32 -9.41
CA GLY A 198 -3.53 -10.90 -9.72
C GLY A 198 -3.73 -10.53 -11.18
N PHE A 199 -3.31 -11.35 -12.13
CA PHE A 199 -3.54 -11.08 -13.55
C PHE A 199 -5.02 -11.24 -13.95
N GLU A 200 -5.75 -12.16 -13.34
CA GLU A 200 -7.19 -12.32 -13.57
C GLU A 200 -7.99 -11.18 -12.92
N ALA A 201 -7.56 -10.70 -11.75
CA ALA A 201 -8.11 -9.52 -11.12
C ALA A 201 -7.86 -8.27 -11.98
N ALA A 202 -6.63 -8.11 -12.50
CA ALA A 202 -6.23 -6.99 -13.36
C ALA A 202 -7.13 -6.82 -14.59
N LYS A 203 -7.49 -7.93 -15.25
CA LYS A 203 -8.39 -7.92 -16.43
C LYS A 203 -9.80 -7.39 -16.12
N LYS A 204 -10.22 -7.42 -14.85
CA LYS A 204 -11.55 -6.97 -14.40
C LYS A 204 -11.58 -5.50 -14.00
N ILE A 205 -10.43 -4.84 -13.93
CA ILE A 205 -10.35 -3.43 -13.52
C ILE A 205 -11.05 -2.53 -14.54
N LYS A 206 -11.92 -1.65 -14.04
CA LYS A 206 -12.72 -0.72 -14.84
C LYS A 206 -12.34 0.74 -14.62
N CYS A 207 -11.72 1.06 -13.49
CA CYS A 207 -11.34 2.43 -13.16
C CYS A 207 -9.99 2.82 -13.78
N PRO A 208 -9.73 4.12 -13.96
CA PRO A 208 -8.40 4.63 -14.30
C PRO A 208 -7.36 4.09 -13.32
N THR A 209 -6.23 3.62 -13.85
CA THR A 209 -5.18 2.99 -13.04
C THR A 209 -3.81 3.54 -13.42
N ILE A 210 -2.95 3.75 -12.42
CA ILE A 210 -1.54 4.08 -12.61
C ILE A 210 -0.65 3.09 -11.85
N ASN A 211 0.41 2.62 -12.51
CA ASN A 211 1.47 1.81 -11.91
C ASN A 211 2.72 2.66 -11.75
N ILE A 212 3.19 2.83 -10.53
CA ILE A 212 4.40 3.61 -10.19
C ILE A 212 5.46 2.61 -9.75
N LEU A 213 6.57 2.53 -10.49
CA LEU A 213 7.59 1.51 -10.33
C LEU A 213 8.96 2.15 -10.08
N GLY A 214 9.78 1.58 -9.19
CA GLY A 214 11.17 1.94 -9.03
C GLY A 214 12.07 1.11 -9.94
N ASP A 215 13.05 1.73 -10.62
CA ASP A 215 13.93 1.01 -11.56
C ASP A 215 14.94 0.09 -10.85
N LYS A 216 15.16 0.29 -9.55
CA LYS A 216 16.01 -0.55 -8.68
C LYS A 216 15.22 -1.44 -7.72
N ASP A 217 13.91 -1.55 -7.91
CA ASP A 217 13.07 -2.43 -7.10
C ASP A 217 13.44 -3.90 -7.32
N ARG A 218 13.94 -4.54 -6.26
CA ARG A 218 14.33 -5.96 -6.26
C ARG A 218 13.20 -6.89 -5.79
N MET A 219 12.18 -6.34 -5.11
CA MET A 219 11.04 -7.10 -4.61
C MET A 219 9.94 -7.23 -5.67
N CYS A 220 9.63 -6.13 -6.37
CA CYS A 220 8.68 -6.08 -7.49
C CYS A 220 9.36 -5.47 -8.73
N PRO A 221 10.20 -6.22 -9.44
CA PRO A 221 10.97 -5.70 -10.57
C PRO A 221 10.07 -5.07 -11.65
N VAL A 222 10.57 -4.02 -12.29
CA VAL A 222 9.86 -3.27 -13.36
C VAL A 222 9.20 -4.19 -14.39
N LYS A 223 9.88 -5.29 -14.76
CA LYS A 223 9.33 -6.28 -15.72
C LYS A 223 7.99 -6.85 -15.25
N GLU A 224 7.87 -7.17 -13.96
CA GLU A 224 6.65 -7.77 -13.42
C GLU A 224 5.55 -6.71 -13.20
N GLY A 225 5.94 -5.49 -12.80
CA GLY A 225 5.01 -4.36 -12.74
C GLY A 225 4.44 -3.97 -14.11
N LYS A 226 5.26 -4.00 -15.17
CA LYS A 226 4.79 -3.80 -16.56
C LYS A 226 3.81 -4.87 -16.99
N LYS A 227 4.08 -6.15 -16.71
CA LYS A 227 3.12 -7.24 -17.01
C LYS A 227 1.77 -7.02 -16.34
N LEU A 228 1.77 -6.56 -15.08
CA LEU A 228 0.53 -6.21 -14.39
C LEU A 228 -0.19 -5.07 -15.10
N ALA A 229 0.52 -3.98 -15.42
CA ALA A 229 -0.04 -2.83 -16.11
C ALA A 229 -0.63 -3.19 -17.48
N ASP A 230 0.06 -4.02 -18.26
CA ASP A 230 -0.38 -4.50 -19.58
C ASP A 230 -1.67 -5.35 -19.48
N SER A 231 -1.96 -5.91 -18.32
CA SER A 231 -3.17 -6.68 -18.05
C SER A 231 -4.38 -5.80 -17.69
N ILE A 232 -4.18 -4.50 -17.45
CA ILE A 232 -5.21 -3.52 -17.08
C ILE A 232 -5.49 -2.62 -18.29
N LYS A 233 -6.71 -2.66 -18.81
CA LYS A 233 -7.09 -1.98 -20.08
C LYS A 233 -6.79 -0.47 -20.10
N SER A 234 -6.89 0.21 -18.97
CA SER A 234 -6.72 1.68 -18.88
C SER A 234 -5.66 2.01 -17.84
N SER A 235 -4.45 1.52 -18.05
CA SER A 235 -3.33 1.68 -17.12
C SER A 235 -2.25 2.60 -17.68
N GLU A 236 -1.78 3.53 -16.82
CA GLU A 236 -0.58 4.32 -17.04
C GLU A 236 0.59 3.68 -16.29
N ILE A 237 1.82 3.88 -16.80
CA ILE A 237 3.06 3.43 -16.13
C ILE A 237 3.98 4.62 -15.97
N VAL A 238 4.51 4.78 -14.76
CA VAL A 238 5.59 5.72 -14.47
C VAL A 238 6.73 4.95 -13.78
N ILE A 239 7.94 5.09 -14.29
CA ILE A 239 9.14 4.50 -13.71
C ILE A 239 9.96 5.61 -13.09
N ILE A 240 10.33 5.46 -11.82
CA ILE A 240 11.17 6.40 -11.09
C ILE A 240 12.59 5.85 -11.07
N GLU A 241 13.52 6.64 -11.62
CA GLU A 241 14.93 6.27 -11.71
C GLU A 241 15.63 6.31 -10.34
N ASN A 242 16.61 5.42 -10.15
CA ASN A 242 17.42 5.26 -8.94
C ASN A 242 16.60 4.98 -7.66
N CYS A 243 15.42 4.41 -7.81
CA CYS A 243 14.47 4.16 -6.75
C CYS A 243 14.25 2.65 -6.55
N GLY A 244 14.27 2.20 -5.31
CA GLY A 244 13.95 0.82 -4.92
C GLY A 244 12.46 0.61 -4.75
N HIS A 245 12.12 -0.33 -3.85
CA HIS A 245 10.74 -0.72 -3.57
C HIS A 245 9.98 0.30 -2.69
N MET A 246 10.70 0.98 -1.77
CA MET A 246 10.09 1.96 -0.85
C MET A 246 9.91 3.32 -1.50
N ILE A 247 9.30 3.37 -2.68
CA ILE A 247 9.09 4.54 -3.53
C ILE A 247 8.53 5.74 -2.76
N LEU A 248 7.56 5.47 -1.87
CA LEU A 248 6.88 6.47 -1.05
C LEU A 248 7.79 7.15 -0.02
N LEU A 249 8.97 6.58 0.24
CA LEU A 249 10.00 7.12 1.14
C LEU A 249 11.24 7.56 0.37
N GLU A 250 11.76 6.73 -0.54
CA GLU A 250 12.99 6.99 -1.27
C GLU A 250 12.88 8.20 -2.21
N GLU A 251 11.71 8.35 -2.86
CA GLU A 251 11.42 9.42 -3.81
C GLU A 251 10.06 10.07 -3.50
N ALA A 252 9.87 10.44 -2.24
CA ALA A 252 8.59 10.91 -1.68
C ALA A 252 7.96 12.07 -2.48
N ASP A 253 8.77 13.05 -2.91
CA ASP A 253 8.30 14.21 -3.66
C ASP A 253 7.84 13.82 -5.07
N LYS A 254 8.60 12.97 -5.76
CA LYS A 254 8.21 12.45 -7.09
C LYS A 254 6.95 11.61 -6.99
N ALA A 255 6.88 10.71 -6.00
CA ALA A 255 5.72 9.88 -5.72
C ALA A 255 4.47 10.75 -5.47
N LEU A 256 4.60 11.77 -4.63
CA LEU A 256 3.51 12.71 -4.35
C LEU A 256 3.10 13.50 -5.60
N ALA A 257 4.04 14.00 -6.40
CA ALA A 257 3.73 14.74 -7.62
C ALA A 257 2.95 13.90 -8.64
N ILE A 258 3.33 12.63 -8.80
CA ILE A 258 2.64 11.67 -9.68
C ILE A 258 1.23 11.40 -9.16
N LEU A 259 1.08 11.06 -7.88
CA LEU A 259 -0.22 10.82 -7.25
C LEU A 259 -1.15 12.03 -7.34
N LYS A 260 -0.62 13.25 -7.13
CA LYS A 260 -1.39 14.50 -7.27
C LYS A 260 -1.99 14.61 -8.66
N LYS A 261 -1.16 14.52 -9.68
CA LYS A 261 -1.60 14.62 -11.07
C LYS A 261 -2.67 13.58 -11.38
N PHE A 262 -2.44 12.33 -11.01
CA PHE A 262 -3.35 11.24 -11.28
C PHE A 262 -4.69 11.38 -10.54
N ILE A 263 -4.67 11.62 -9.22
CA ILE A 263 -5.88 11.69 -8.40
C ILE A 263 -6.72 12.92 -8.77
N ILE A 264 -6.11 14.09 -8.96
CA ILE A 264 -6.85 15.31 -9.33
C ILE A 264 -7.57 15.12 -10.67
N ASN A 265 -6.93 14.46 -11.64
CA ASN A 265 -7.54 14.23 -12.95
C ASN A 265 -8.72 13.25 -12.91
N HIS A 266 -8.71 12.30 -11.99
CA HIS A 266 -9.71 11.22 -11.98
C HIS A 266 -10.70 11.31 -10.82
N HIS A 267 -10.38 12.07 -9.79
CA HIS A 267 -11.21 12.27 -8.60
C HIS A 267 -10.99 13.69 -8.06
N PRO A 268 -11.41 14.75 -8.78
CA PRO A 268 -11.16 16.14 -8.37
C PRO A 268 -11.84 16.46 -7.05
N SER A 269 -11.15 17.23 -6.20
CA SER A 269 -11.78 17.89 -5.05
C SER A 269 -12.66 19.05 -5.55
N LYS A 270 -13.83 19.19 -4.93
CA LYS A 270 -14.74 20.33 -5.21
C LYS A 270 -14.15 21.63 -4.70
#